data_e4080f1fd987d11365129bf320f4693f
#
_entry.id   e4080f1fd987d11365129bf320f4693f
#
_cell.length_a   1.000
_cell.length_b   1.000
_cell.length_c   1.000
_cell.angle_alpha   90.00
_cell.angle_beta   90.00
_cell.angle_gamma   90.00
#
_symmetry.space_group_name_H-M   'P 1'
#
loop_
_entity.id
_entity.type
_entity.pdbx_description
1 polymer ?
#
loop_
_entity_poly.entity_id
_entity_poly.type
_entity_poly.pdbx_seq_one_letter_code
_entity_poly.pdbx_strand_id
1 'polypeptide(L)'
;MTKSDANQDTPTYRLKFLPEALDEWNALDGGVKQVLRKALKKRLEQPRTPGAQLHGDLRDCYKIKLRKQGYRLVYSVEDDALIVLVLAVDKREDMAAYRSAIERLLSDQ
;
A
#
# COMPACT_ATOMS: atom_id res chain seq x y z
N MET A 1 7.55 27.93 14.07
CA MET A 1 7.48 27.36 13.63
C MET A 1 7.19 26.53 13.51
N THR A 2 7.66 26.30 13.50
CA THR A 2 6.68 25.62 13.36
C THR A 2 6.88 24.19 13.24
N LYS A 3 5.93 23.43 13.36
CA LYS A 3 5.99 22.08 13.31
C LYS A 3 6.31 21.53 12.02
N SER A 4 6.10 22.25 11.00
CA SER A 4 6.42 21.81 9.66
C SER A 4 7.91 21.64 9.49
N ASP A 5 8.69 22.33 10.24
CA ASP A 5 10.12 22.19 10.14
C ASP A 5 10.58 20.82 10.58
N ALA A 6 9.98 20.30 11.62
CA ALA A 6 10.33 18.97 12.08
C ALA A 6 9.96 17.92 11.06
N ASN A 7 8.88 18.13 10.37
CA ASN A 7 8.43 17.16 9.36
C ASN A 7 9.30 17.17 8.13
N GLN A 8 9.95 18.27 7.84
CA GLN A 8 10.78 18.37 6.66
C GLN A 8 12.02 17.51 6.74
N ASP A 9 12.47 17.18 7.94
CA ASP A 9 13.65 16.36 8.07
C ASP A 9 13.39 14.90 7.75
N THR A 10 12.13 14.50 7.71
CA THR A 10 11.76 13.12 7.43
C THR A 10 10.91 13.10 6.18
N PRO A 11 11.49 12.72 5.04
CA PRO A 11 10.70 12.71 3.81
C PRO A 11 9.52 11.78 3.91
N THR A 12 8.41 12.21 3.38
CA THR A 12 7.20 11.40 3.30
C THR A 12 7.04 10.95 1.86
N TYR A 13 6.80 9.66 1.69
CA TYR A 13 6.58 9.10 0.36
C TYR A 13 5.24 9.57 -0.18
N ARG A 14 5.13 9.62 -1.50
CA ARG A 14 3.87 9.98 -2.15
C ARG A 14 3.08 8.73 -2.46
N LEU A 15 1.77 8.81 -2.34
CA LEU A 15 0.88 7.69 -2.58
C LEU A 15 0.41 7.70 -4.02
N LYS A 16 0.57 6.57 -4.69
CA LYS A 16 0.05 6.38 -6.04
C LYS A 16 -0.65 5.03 -6.12
N PHE A 17 -1.52 4.89 -7.09
CA PHE A 17 -2.25 3.65 -7.32
C PHE A 17 -2.09 3.21 -8.76
N LEU A 18 -1.93 1.91 -8.98
CA LEU A 18 -2.16 1.39 -10.32
C LEU A 18 -3.63 1.60 -10.67
N PRO A 19 -3.96 1.75 -11.95
CA PRO A 19 -5.36 1.98 -12.34
C PRO A 19 -6.32 0.93 -11.79
N GLU A 20 -5.92 -0.34 -11.87
CA GLU A 20 -6.76 -1.42 -11.34
C GLU A 20 -6.94 -1.33 -9.84
N ALA A 21 -5.87 -0.95 -9.14
CA ALA A 21 -5.94 -0.80 -7.69
C ALA A 21 -6.79 0.40 -7.29
N LEU A 22 -6.77 1.44 -8.09
CA LEU A 22 -7.60 2.60 -7.82
C LEU A 22 -9.07 2.26 -7.97
N ASP A 23 -9.42 1.46 -8.97
CA ASP A 23 -10.78 1.00 -9.14
C ASP A 23 -11.23 0.18 -7.94
N GLU A 24 -10.35 -0.69 -7.45
CA GLU A 24 -10.65 -1.49 -6.27
C GLU A 24 -10.82 -0.61 -5.03
N TRP A 25 -9.98 0.37 -4.89
CA TRP A 25 -10.07 1.32 -3.78
C TRP A 25 -11.41 2.06 -3.82
N ASN A 26 -11.78 2.55 -5.00
CA ASN A 26 -13.00 3.32 -5.13
C ASN A 26 -14.25 2.49 -4.86
N ALA A 27 -14.16 1.18 -5.03
CA ALA A 27 -15.28 0.29 -4.77
C ALA A 27 -15.44 -0.08 -3.30
N LEU A 28 -14.48 0.28 -2.45
CA LEU A 28 -14.58 -0.03 -1.02
C LEU A 28 -15.64 0.84 -0.36
N ASP A 29 -16.28 0.30 0.68
CA ASP A 29 -17.20 1.12 1.43
C ASP A 29 -16.41 2.14 2.25
N GLY A 30 -17.08 3.19 2.70
CA GLY A 30 -16.41 4.30 3.35
C GLY A 30 -15.68 3.93 4.62
N GLY A 31 -16.23 3.00 5.38
CA GLY A 31 -15.60 2.59 6.63
C GLY A 31 -14.27 1.88 6.41
N VAL A 32 -14.25 0.96 5.45
CA VAL A 32 -13.00 0.25 5.12
C VAL A 32 -11.98 1.23 4.56
N LYS A 33 -12.44 2.09 3.67
CA LYS A 33 -11.56 3.08 3.04
C LYS A 33 -10.89 3.97 4.08
N GLN A 34 -11.65 4.38 5.08
CA GLN A 34 -11.13 5.24 6.12
C GLN A 34 -10.05 4.57 6.96
N VAL A 35 -10.26 3.30 7.31
CA VAL A 35 -9.28 2.55 8.09
C VAL A 35 -8.00 2.35 7.26
N LEU A 36 -8.15 2.00 5.98
CA LEU A 36 -6.99 1.85 5.10
C LEU A 36 -6.26 3.17 4.91
N ARG A 37 -7.00 4.26 4.81
CA ARG A 37 -6.38 5.57 4.64
C ARG A 37 -5.48 5.93 5.83
N LYS A 38 -5.95 5.64 7.03
CA LYS A 38 -5.14 5.89 8.22
C LYS A 38 -3.88 5.03 8.23
N ALA A 39 -4.02 3.76 7.87
CA ALA A 39 -2.87 2.86 7.82
C ALA A 39 -1.87 3.31 6.76
N LEU A 40 -2.36 3.71 5.60
CA LEU A 40 -1.49 4.19 4.52
C LEU A 40 -0.73 5.44 4.94
N LYS A 41 -1.38 6.32 5.67
CA LYS A 41 -0.71 7.54 6.12
C LYS A 41 0.55 7.23 6.91
N LYS A 42 0.47 6.24 7.78
CA LYS A 42 1.63 5.82 8.55
C LYS A 42 2.68 5.18 7.66
N ARG A 43 2.25 4.39 6.68
CA ARG A 43 3.18 3.73 5.78
C ARG A 43 3.90 4.71 4.87
N LEU A 44 3.31 5.87 4.60
CA LEU A 44 4.02 6.88 3.81
C LEU A 44 5.21 7.46 4.56
N GLU A 45 5.18 7.43 5.88
CA GLU A 45 6.29 7.89 6.70
C GLU A 45 7.35 6.81 6.84
N GLN A 46 6.95 5.56 6.87
CA GLN A 46 7.86 4.44 7.05
C GLN A 46 7.37 3.24 6.26
N PRO A 47 7.53 3.27 4.93
CA PRO A 47 6.91 2.26 4.09
C PRO A 47 7.49 0.86 4.22
N ARG A 48 8.77 0.75 4.60
CA ARG A 48 9.38 -0.57 4.78
C ARG A 48 9.17 -1.04 6.21
N THR A 49 7.91 -1.33 6.52
CA THR A 49 7.47 -1.70 7.86
C THR A 49 7.91 -3.12 8.22
N PRO A 50 8.64 -3.32 9.30
CA PRO A 50 9.07 -4.66 9.70
C PRO A 50 7.87 -5.57 9.93
N GLY A 51 8.00 -6.81 9.51
CA GLY A 51 6.92 -7.79 9.68
C GLY A 51 5.84 -7.75 8.62
N ALA A 52 5.83 -6.72 7.78
CA ALA A 52 4.82 -6.59 6.74
C ALA A 52 5.39 -6.91 5.36
N GLN A 53 6.66 -7.20 5.27
CA GLN A 53 7.33 -7.44 4.00
C GLN A 53 6.89 -8.76 3.36
N LEU A 54 6.71 -8.72 2.04
CA LEU A 54 6.41 -9.91 1.26
C LEU A 54 7.69 -10.40 0.59
N HIS A 55 7.63 -11.63 0.07
CA HIS A 55 8.82 -12.28 -0.46
C HIS A 55 8.58 -12.83 -1.86
N GLY A 56 9.62 -13.41 -2.44
CA GLY A 56 9.53 -14.00 -3.77
C GLY A 56 9.25 -12.95 -4.82
N ASP A 57 8.23 -13.19 -5.61
CA ASP A 57 7.85 -12.26 -6.69
C ASP A 57 7.39 -10.91 -6.17
N LEU A 58 7.12 -10.81 -4.89
CA LEU A 58 6.64 -9.57 -4.27
C LEU A 58 7.69 -8.93 -3.36
N ARG A 59 8.96 -9.19 -3.60
CA ARG A 59 9.98 -8.49 -2.82
C ARG A 59 9.89 -7.00 -3.11
N ASP A 60 10.24 -6.18 -2.15
CA ASP A 60 10.04 -4.75 -2.15
C ASP A 60 8.58 -4.36 -2.03
N CYS A 61 7.71 -5.33 -1.74
CA CYS A 61 6.30 -5.08 -1.52
C CYS A 61 5.94 -5.37 -0.07
N TYR A 62 4.90 -4.73 0.38
CA TYR A 62 4.45 -4.81 1.76
C TYR A 62 2.94 -4.93 1.79
N LYS A 63 2.42 -5.47 2.87
CA LYS A 63 0.98 -5.63 3.01
C LYS A 63 0.43 -4.80 4.15
N ILE A 64 -0.83 -4.41 4.01
CA ILE A 64 -1.64 -3.92 5.11
C ILE A 64 -2.81 -4.89 5.22
N LYS A 65 -2.97 -5.51 6.38
CA LYS A 65 -4.00 -6.50 6.58
C LYS A 65 -5.04 -5.98 7.57
N LEU A 66 -6.28 -5.88 7.13
CA LEU A 66 -7.38 -5.48 8.00
C LEU A 66 -8.15 -6.73 8.41
N ARG A 67 -7.88 -7.22 9.60
CA ARG A 67 -8.50 -8.47 10.06
C ARG A 67 -9.99 -8.35 10.28
N LYS A 68 -10.42 -7.27 10.90
CA LYS A 68 -11.83 -7.07 11.16
C LYS A 68 -12.65 -6.90 9.90
N GLN A 69 -12.15 -6.11 8.98
CA GLN A 69 -12.87 -5.81 7.76
C GLN A 69 -12.68 -6.87 6.68
N GLY A 70 -11.68 -7.73 6.85
CA GLY A 70 -11.44 -8.80 5.91
C GLY A 70 -10.83 -8.37 4.59
N TYR A 71 -10.00 -7.35 4.60
CA TYR A 71 -9.34 -6.85 3.39
C TYR A 71 -7.84 -6.86 3.53
N ARG A 72 -7.17 -6.83 2.39
CA ARG A 72 -5.71 -6.79 2.31
C ARG A 72 -5.32 -5.84 1.19
N LEU A 73 -4.33 -5.00 1.48
CA LEU A 73 -3.78 -4.09 0.49
C LEU A 73 -2.31 -4.40 0.30
N VAL A 74 -1.85 -4.40 -0.94
CA VAL A 74 -0.44 -4.66 -1.26
C VAL A 74 0.12 -3.44 -1.97
N TYR A 75 1.29 -2.98 -1.52
CA TYR A 75 1.96 -1.86 -2.17
C TYR A 75 3.44 -2.17 -2.37
N SER A 76 4.04 -1.51 -3.35
CA SER A 76 5.47 -1.58 -3.57
C SER A 76 6.10 -0.25 -3.14
N VAL A 77 7.40 -0.29 -2.85
CA VAL A 77 8.14 0.88 -2.40
C VAL A 77 9.19 1.22 -3.45
N GLU A 78 9.18 2.47 -3.89
CA GLU A 78 10.19 2.98 -4.83
C GLU A 78 10.96 4.08 -4.12
N ASP A 79 12.09 3.71 -3.57
CA ASP A 79 12.87 4.65 -2.75
C ASP A 79 13.43 5.80 -3.55
N ASP A 80 13.86 5.55 -4.77
CA ASP A 80 14.44 6.60 -5.60
C ASP A 80 13.45 7.71 -5.92
N ALA A 81 12.20 7.34 -6.11
CA ALA A 81 11.15 8.30 -6.44
C ALA A 81 10.35 8.73 -5.22
N LEU A 82 10.59 8.12 -4.07
CA LEU A 82 9.84 8.34 -2.84
C LEU A 82 8.34 8.10 -3.07
N ILE A 83 8.04 6.92 -3.64
CA ILE A 83 6.66 6.55 -3.97
C ILE A 83 6.26 5.25 -3.28
N VAL A 84 5.06 5.23 -2.73
CA VAL A 84 4.36 4.02 -2.31
C VAL A 84 3.28 3.79 -3.36
N LEU A 85 3.42 2.71 -4.11
CA LEU A 85 2.51 2.39 -5.21
C LEU A 85 1.59 1.25 -4.80
N VAL A 86 0.30 1.52 -4.73
CA VAL A 86 -0.68 0.50 -4.38
C VAL A 86 -0.93 -0.38 -5.59
N LEU A 87 -0.67 -1.68 -5.43
CA LEU A 87 -0.78 -2.66 -6.50
C LEU A 87 -2.14 -3.35 -6.52
N ALA A 88 -2.70 -3.61 -5.36
CA ALA A 88 -3.95 -4.35 -5.25
C ALA A 88 -4.63 -4.11 -3.93
N VAL A 89 -5.97 -4.09 -3.94
CA VAL A 89 -6.78 -4.04 -2.73
C VAL A 89 -7.88 -5.07 -2.92
N ASP A 90 -7.94 -6.08 -2.07
CA ASP A 90 -8.95 -7.11 -2.23
C ASP A 90 -9.24 -7.78 -0.90
N LYS A 91 -10.24 -8.63 -0.90
CA LYS A 91 -10.58 -9.41 0.28
C LYS A 91 -9.44 -10.35 0.61
N ARG A 92 -9.36 -10.73 1.89
CA ARG A 92 -8.28 -11.58 2.35
C ARG A 92 -8.37 -13.02 1.86
N GLU A 93 -9.49 -13.40 1.29
CA GLU A 93 -9.73 -14.76 0.86
C GLU A 93 -8.83 -15.18 -0.29
N ASP A 94 -8.37 -16.41 -0.23
CA ASP A 94 -7.64 -17.06 -1.34
C ASP A 94 -6.42 -16.31 -1.84
N MET A 95 -5.85 -15.46 -1.02
CA MET A 95 -4.64 -14.71 -1.41
C MET A 95 -4.87 -13.84 -2.64
N ALA A 96 -6.11 -13.39 -2.84
CA ALA A 96 -6.49 -12.66 -4.05
C ALA A 96 -5.64 -11.41 -4.28
N ALA A 97 -5.42 -10.61 -3.24
CA ALA A 97 -4.63 -9.39 -3.39
C ALA A 97 -3.20 -9.70 -3.82
N TYR A 98 -2.63 -10.78 -3.31
CA TYR A 98 -1.26 -11.15 -3.68
C TYR A 98 -1.17 -11.60 -5.13
N ARG A 99 -2.14 -12.40 -5.57
CA ARG A 99 -2.15 -12.85 -6.96
C ARG A 99 -2.31 -11.67 -7.92
N SER A 100 -3.21 -10.76 -7.59
CA SER A 100 -3.38 -9.57 -8.42
C SER A 100 -2.13 -8.73 -8.48
N ALA A 101 -1.45 -8.57 -7.34
CA ALA A 101 -0.24 -7.77 -7.29
C ALA A 101 0.85 -8.39 -8.16
N ILE A 102 1.01 -9.72 -8.08
CA ILE A 102 2.01 -10.41 -8.90
C ILE A 102 1.71 -10.23 -10.37
N GLU A 103 0.47 -10.45 -10.76
CA GLU A 103 0.07 -10.30 -12.16
C GLU A 103 0.34 -8.90 -12.68
N ARG A 104 0.03 -7.91 -11.88
CA ARG A 104 0.19 -6.52 -12.29
C ARG A 104 1.65 -6.12 -12.41
N LEU A 105 2.48 -6.62 -11.50
CA LEU A 105 3.91 -6.37 -11.60
C LEU A 105 4.51 -7.01 -12.84
N LEU A 106 4.10 -8.23 -13.15
CA LEU A 106 4.61 -8.92 -14.33
C LEU A 106 4.13 -8.25 -15.62
N SER A 107 2.92 -7.76 -15.63
CA SER A 107 2.37 -7.09 -16.81
C SER A 107 3.06 -5.77 -17.12
N ASP A 108 3.63 -5.14 -16.13
CA ASP A 108 4.28 -3.85 -16.29
C ASP A 108 5.66 -3.98 -16.90
N GLN A 109 6.12 -5.17 -17.10
CA GLN A 109 7.42 -5.40 -17.70
C GLN A 109 7.28 -5.68 -19.17
#